data_89cda9aa2b503444883256bc066441a5
#
_entry.id   89cda9aa2b503444883256bc066441a5
#
_cell.length_a   1.000
_cell.length_b   1.000
_cell.length_c   1.000
_cell.angle_alpha   90.00
_cell.angle_beta   90.00
_cell.angle_gamma   90.00
#
_symmetry.space_group_name_H-M   'P 1'
#
loop_
_entity.id
_entity.type
_entity.pdbx_description
1 polymer ?
#
loop_
_entity_poly.entity_id
_entity_poly.type
_entity_poly.pdbx_seq_one_letter_code
_entity_poly.pdbx_strand_id
1 'polypeptide(L)'
;MSDNDKKDPGEAKAASNGHHETPAADGNGSAAGGNPAATAGNGNGTSVTAAERISAVQRSGTEFAKEWVEKPAATKDPRYLALRNFAISITIFNLIGFPLLGFEQPFLWPFIALATAYSTEIGLEVLAAWAYKRPPAFRGRGPRGLFEFLLPAHITGLAFNFLTFAHDKLWPVIFGIVVAVGTKWVLRAKINGKMRHFMNPSNFGVVVCFLVFPMIAVAPPYHFTEYITGPADALIVLGLLMTGTMLNAKLTLKMPLIMAWVGAFALQAIVRGLIEPNISILGGLSVMTGLAFVLFTNYMVTDPGTTPSGKKQQIMFGASVGIMYGVVTALHISYGLFIALVVVCGARGVYWWVRGIAEWWGQRGATPAVEQPVVADDLDADIAREPEPAKEAARS
;
A
#
# COMPACT_ATOMS: atom_id res chain seq x y z
N MET A 1 41.47 -16.06 48.40
CA MET A 1 41.10 -15.17 49.49
C MET A 1 39.68 -14.78 49.16
N SER A 2 38.77 -15.61 49.60
CA SER A 2 37.99 -15.53 50.85
C SER A 2 36.94 -14.46 50.70
N ASP A 3 35.71 -14.62 50.80
CA ASP A 3 34.76 -15.62 51.28
C ASP A 3 33.41 -14.93 51.42
N ASN A 4 32.36 -15.65 51.12
CA ASN A 4 31.11 -15.77 51.89
C ASN A 4 30.24 -14.50 52.05
N ASP A 5 28.93 -14.56 52.02
CA ASP A 5 27.92 -15.58 52.38
C ASP A 5 26.54 -15.10 51.95
N LYS A 6 25.76 -16.01 51.40
CA LYS A 6 24.45 -16.52 51.80
C LYS A 6 23.43 -15.58 52.49
N LYS A 7 22.23 -15.49 51.93
CA LYS A 7 21.01 -16.07 52.52
C LYS A 7 19.73 -15.74 51.77
N ASP A 8 19.12 -16.73 51.21
CA ASP A 8 17.66 -16.97 51.16
C ASP A 8 17.22 -17.64 52.45
N PRO A 9 15.96 -17.85 52.83
CA PRO A 9 14.66 -17.70 52.14
C PRO A 9 13.51 -17.17 53.07
N GLY A 10 12.29 -17.09 52.58
CA GLY A 10 11.12 -16.88 53.43
C GLY A 10 9.78 -17.00 52.70
N GLU A 11 9.26 -18.23 52.65
CA GLU A 11 7.88 -18.60 52.42
C GLU A 11 6.92 -18.04 53.47
N ALA A 12 5.65 -17.82 53.06
CA ALA A 12 4.41 -18.17 53.78
C ALA A 12 3.20 -17.69 52.94
N LYS A 13 2.40 -18.59 52.33
CA LYS A 13 1.16 -19.21 52.80
C LYS A 13 0.10 -18.17 53.18
N ALA A 14 -1.01 -18.11 52.47
CA ALA A 14 -2.16 -19.00 52.26
C ALA A 14 -3.44 -18.44 52.87
N ALA A 15 -4.57 -18.76 52.24
CA ALA A 15 -5.96 -18.84 52.68
C ALA A 15 -6.75 -17.54 52.69
N SER A 16 -8.05 -17.47 52.40
CA SER A 16 -9.09 -18.48 52.14
C SER A 16 -10.39 -17.76 51.76
N ASN A 17 -11.16 -18.39 50.91
CA ASN A 17 -12.62 -18.50 50.88
C ASN A 17 -13.54 -17.32 51.16
N GLY A 18 -14.55 -17.17 50.27
CA GLY A 18 -15.81 -16.51 50.53
C GLY A 18 -16.79 -16.62 49.37
N HIS A 19 -17.52 -17.73 49.34
CA HIS A 19 -18.77 -17.86 48.56
C HIS A 19 -19.80 -16.81 49.02
N HIS A 20 -20.59 -16.25 48.11
CA HIS A 20 -21.99 -16.07 48.34
C HIS A 20 -22.82 -16.04 47.06
N GLU A 21 -23.90 -16.74 47.14
CA GLU A 21 -24.91 -17.13 46.18
C GLU A 21 -25.81 -15.96 45.76
N THR A 22 -26.43 -16.16 44.60
CA THR A 22 -27.64 -15.52 44.08
C THR A 22 -28.83 -15.59 45.06
N PRO A 23 -29.86 -14.71 44.88
CA PRO A 23 -31.09 -15.28 44.33
C PRO A 23 -31.82 -14.39 43.30
N ALA A 24 -32.57 -15.10 42.46
CA ALA A 24 -33.59 -14.62 41.57
C ALA A 24 -34.85 -14.14 42.32
N ALA A 25 -35.60 -13.19 41.75
CA ALA A 25 -37.03 -13.05 41.99
C ALA A 25 -37.73 -12.33 40.82
N ASP A 26 -38.78 -12.99 40.40
CA ASP A 26 -39.79 -12.60 39.43
C ASP A 26 -40.52 -11.33 39.80
N GLY A 27 -41.14 -10.68 38.79
CA GLY A 27 -42.06 -9.58 39.02
C GLY A 27 -42.73 -9.03 37.76
N ASN A 28 -43.78 -9.69 37.39
CA ASN A 28 -44.79 -9.36 36.37
C ASN A 28 -45.51 -8.04 36.72
N GLY A 29 -45.86 -7.19 35.72
CA GLY A 29 -46.66 -5.97 35.94
C GLY A 29 -47.06 -5.23 34.67
N SER A 30 -48.18 -5.62 34.11
CA SER A 30 -48.95 -4.98 33.04
C SER A 30 -49.57 -3.63 33.49
N ALA A 31 -49.66 -2.64 32.58
CA ALA A 31 -50.79 -1.74 32.29
C ALA A 31 -50.37 -0.61 31.36
N ALA A 32 -50.88 -0.56 30.17
CA ALA A 32 -51.93 0.24 29.58
C ALA A 32 -51.86 1.76 29.79
N GLY A 33 -51.84 2.51 28.66
CA GLY A 33 -52.49 3.81 28.63
C GLY A 33 -51.80 4.90 27.84
N GLY A 34 -52.42 5.29 26.69
CA GLY A 34 -52.48 6.68 26.28
C GLY A 34 -51.67 7.14 25.09
N ASN A 35 -52.26 7.04 23.91
CA ASN A 35 -51.99 7.90 22.78
C ASN A 35 -52.59 9.30 23.00
N PRO A 36 -52.00 10.40 22.56
CA PRO A 36 -52.75 11.15 21.56
C PRO A 36 -51.92 11.57 20.32
N ALA A 37 -52.66 11.58 19.23
CA ALA A 37 -52.32 12.04 17.94
C ALA A 37 -51.80 13.49 17.86
N ALA A 38 -50.82 13.73 17.02
CA ALA A 38 -50.57 15.02 16.41
C ALA A 38 -50.12 14.82 14.96
N THR A 39 -51.03 15.03 14.08
CA THR A 39 -51.01 15.62 12.73
C THR A 39 -49.72 15.68 11.95
N ALA A 40 -49.70 14.94 10.85
CA ALA A 40 -49.36 15.28 9.46
C ALA A 40 -48.31 16.38 9.22
N GLY A 41 -47.14 15.94 8.83
CA GLY A 41 -46.19 16.66 7.98
C GLY A 41 -45.78 15.73 6.83
N ASN A 42 -46.34 15.97 5.66
CA ASN A 42 -46.09 15.25 4.42
C ASN A 42 -44.66 15.55 3.93
N GLY A 43 -43.71 14.68 4.20
CA GLY A 43 -42.37 14.74 3.73
C GLY A 43 -41.97 13.34 3.25
N ASN A 44 -42.21 13.07 1.99
CA ASN A 44 -41.83 11.83 1.31
C ASN A 44 -40.29 11.75 1.16
N GLY A 45 -39.60 11.61 2.29
CA GLY A 45 -38.21 11.21 2.34
C GLY A 45 -38.18 9.70 2.55
N THR A 46 -38.01 8.94 1.48
CA THR A 46 -37.73 7.51 1.58
C THR A 46 -36.49 7.33 2.45
N SER A 47 -36.71 7.04 3.72
CA SER A 47 -35.66 6.65 4.64
C SER A 47 -35.07 5.34 4.12
N VAL A 48 -33.89 5.44 3.48
CA VAL A 48 -33.11 4.27 3.08
C VAL A 48 -32.91 3.43 4.33
N THR A 49 -33.57 2.28 4.38
CA THR A 49 -33.56 1.40 5.54
C THR A 49 -32.14 0.89 5.83
N ALA A 50 -31.85 0.57 7.08
CA ALA A 50 -30.57 -0.03 7.44
C ALA A 50 -30.24 -1.26 6.57
N ALA A 51 -31.26 -2.04 6.17
CA ALA A 51 -31.15 -3.17 5.28
C ALA A 51 -30.69 -2.77 3.86
N GLU A 52 -31.19 -1.66 3.31
CA GLU A 52 -30.76 -1.15 2.00
C GLU A 52 -29.32 -0.59 2.05
N ARG A 53 -28.93 0.06 3.14
CA ARG A 53 -27.54 0.49 3.36
C ARG A 53 -26.60 -0.71 3.44
N ILE A 54 -26.96 -1.75 4.17
CA ILE A 54 -26.21 -3.00 4.28
C ILE A 54 -26.12 -3.69 2.90
N SER A 55 -27.23 -3.74 2.15
CA SER A 55 -27.23 -4.33 0.80
C SER A 55 -26.42 -3.53 -0.22
N ALA A 56 -26.38 -2.20 -0.09
CA ALA A 56 -25.53 -1.35 -0.94
C ALA A 56 -24.05 -1.55 -0.63
N VAL A 57 -23.68 -1.65 0.65
CA VAL A 57 -22.31 -1.98 1.07
C VAL A 57 -21.93 -3.40 0.64
N GLN A 58 -22.85 -4.35 0.72
CA GLN A 58 -22.63 -5.73 0.24
C GLN A 58 -22.48 -5.78 -1.29
N ARG A 59 -23.30 -5.04 -2.07
CA ARG A 59 -23.15 -4.93 -3.53
C ARG A 59 -21.83 -4.28 -3.91
N SER A 60 -21.45 -3.21 -3.26
CA SER A 60 -20.12 -2.58 -3.44
C SER A 60 -18.97 -3.54 -3.12
N GLY A 61 -19.11 -4.33 -2.06
CA GLY A 61 -18.13 -5.36 -1.70
C GLY A 61 -18.06 -6.53 -2.70
N THR A 62 -19.21 -6.94 -3.22
CA THR A 62 -19.27 -8.02 -4.24
C THR A 62 -18.76 -7.57 -5.60
N GLU A 63 -19.03 -6.33 -6.03
CA GLU A 63 -18.45 -5.76 -7.25
C GLU A 63 -16.95 -5.58 -7.13
N PHE A 64 -16.49 -5.11 -5.97
CA PHE A 64 -15.06 -5.06 -5.66
C PHE A 64 -14.41 -6.45 -5.72
N ALA A 65 -15.08 -7.46 -5.16
CA ALA A 65 -14.61 -8.84 -5.23
C ALA A 65 -14.59 -9.38 -6.66
N LYS A 66 -15.61 -9.09 -7.47
CA LYS A 66 -15.66 -9.48 -8.88
C LYS A 66 -14.52 -8.85 -9.68
N GLU A 67 -14.20 -7.59 -9.48
CA GLU A 67 -13.09 -6.94 -10.18
C GLU A 67 -11.72 -7.63 -9.89
N TRP A 68 -11.57 -8.23 -8.71
CA TRP A 68 -10.37 -9.00 -8.34
C TRP A 68 -10.43 -10.47 -8.76
N VAL A 69 -11.64 -11.04 -8.85
CA VAL A 69 -11.85 -12.49 -9.13
C VAL A 69 -12.01 -12.77 -10.61
N GLU A 70 -12.62 -11.88 -11.39
CA GLU A 70 -13.00 -12.13 -12.80
C GLU A 70 -11.89 -11.93 -13.83
N LYS A 71 -10.75 -11.34 -13.46
CA LYS A 71 -9.62 -11.29 -14.38
C LYS A 71 -8.54 -12.27 -13.94
N PRO A 72 -8.48 -13.48 -14.52
CA PRO A 72 -7.22 -14.19 -14.56
C PRO A 72 -6.25 -13.21 -15.25
N ALA A 73 -5.18 -12.82 -14.54
CA ALA A 73 -4.15 -12.01 -15.15
C ALA A 73 -3.72 -12.70 -16.43
N ALA A 74 -4.13 -12.15 -17.57
CA ALA A 74 -3.66 -12.68 -18.85
C ALA A 74 -2.14 -12.63 -18.75
N THR A 75 -1.46 -13.73 -19.04
CA THR A 75 0.01 -13.87 -19.00
C THR A 75 0.73 -12.77 -19.78
N LYS A 76 0.00 -11.95 -20.52
CA LYS A 76 0.45 -10.79 -21.31
C LYS A 76 0.05 -9.42 -20.74
N ASP A 77 -0.62 -9.33 -19.56
CA ASP A 77 -0.90 -8.04 -18.95
C ASP A 77 0.44 -7.37 -18.53
N PRO A 78 0.79 -6.19 -19.07
CA PRO A 78 2.03 -5.50 -18.75
C PRO A 78 2.21 -5.23 -17.26
N ARG A 79 1.10 -5.03 -16.54
CA ARG A 79 1.12 -4.79 -15.07
C ARG A 79 1.51 -6.05 -14.31
N TYR A 80 0.95 -7.19 -14.70
CA TYR A 80 1.32 -8.47 -14.10
C TYR A 80 2.78 -8.82 -14.39
N LEU A 81 3.24 -8.61 -15.63
CA LEU A 81 4.64 -8.83 -16.00
C LEU A 81 5.58 -7.94 -15.20
N ALA A 82 5.24 -6.66 -15.02
CA ALA A 82 6.04 -5.74 -14.21
C ALA A 82 6.09 -6.21 -12.74
N LEU A 83 4.96 -6.58 -12.16
CA LEU A 83 4.87 -7.06 -10.77
C LEU A 83 5.69 -8.34 -10.58
N ARG A 84 5.53 -9.31 -11.49
CA ARG A 84 6.28 -10.57 -11.46
C ARG A 84 7.79 -10.34 -11.60
N ASN A 85 8.20 -9.52 -12.57
CA ASN A 85 9.61 -9.24 -12.80
C ASN A 85 10.22 -8.51 -11.60
N PHE A 86 9.48 -7.61 -10.96
CA PHE A 86 9.92 -6.95 -9.74
C PHE A 86 10.05 -7.95 -8.58
N ALA A 87 9.09 -8.86 -8.42
CA ALA A 87 9.16 -9.92 -7.41
C ALA A 87 10.39 -10.82 -7.63
N ILE A 88 10.65 -11.23 -8.87
CA ILE A 88 11.84 -12.01 -9.23
C ILE A 88 13.12 -11.22 -8.90
N SER A 89 13.19 -9.96 -9.31
CA SER A 89 14.37 -9.12 -9.05
C SER A 89 14.67 -8.98 -7.56
N ILE A 90 13.66 -8.66 -6.73
CA ILE A 90 13.87 -8.48 -5.29
C ILE A 90 14.23 -9.81 -4.61
N THR A 91 13.73 -10.94 -5.10
CA THR A 91 14.10 -12.26 -4.61
C THR A 91 15.56 -12.57 -4.94
N ILE A 92 15.97 -12.32 -6.18
CA ILE A 92 17.36 -12.52 -6.61
C ILE A 92 18.29 -11.64 -5.79
N PHE A 93 17.93 -10.36 -5.55
CA PHE A 93 18.75 -9.48 -4.71
C PHE A 93 18.87 -9.99 -3.28
N ASN A 94 17.81 -10.50 -2.68
CA ASN A 94 17.92 -11.10 -1.36
C ASN A 94 18.76 -12.41 -1.39
N LEU A 95 18.57 -13.28 -2.38
CA LEU A 95 19.34 -14.53 -2.52
C LEU A 95 20.83 -14.30 -2.76
N ILE A 96 21.18 -13.31 -3.58
CA ILE A 96 22.57 -12.96 -3.88
C ILE A 96 23.17 -12.07 -2.78
N GLY A 97 22.35 -11.22 -2.17
CA GLY A 97 22.79 -10.23 -1.21
C GLY A 97 23.52 -10.83 -0.01
N PHE A 98 22.97 -11.89 0.56
CA PHE A 98 23.56 -12.50 1.75
C PHE A 98 24.91 -13.20 1.43
N PRO A 99 25.02 -14.12 0.47
CA PRO A 99 26.26 -14.87 0.26
C PRO A 99 27.31 -14.14 -0.59
N LEU A 100 26.90 -13.27 -1.53
CA LEU A 100 27.82 -12.65 -2.49
C LEU A 100 28.07 -11.17 -2.23
N LEU A 101 27.06 -10.41 -1.80
CA LEU A 101 27.18 -8.97 -1.57
C LEU A 101 27.58 -8.66 -0.11
N GLY A 102 27.41 -9.60 0.81
CA GLY A 102 27.82 -9.46 2.18
C GLY A 102 26.80 -8.71 3.07
N PHE A 103 25.50 -8.95 2.85
CA PHE A 103 24.49 -8.36 3.74
C PHE A 103 24.70 -8.77 5.18
N GLU A 104 25.06 -7.80 6.04
CA GLU A 104 25.28 -8.00 7.46
C GLU A 104 23.99 -8.18 8.27
N GLN A 105 23.11 -9.06 7.81
CA GLN A 105 21.87 -9.41 8.49
C GLN A 105 21.76 -10.91 8.66
N PRO A 106 21.02 -11.40 9.67
CA PRO A 106 20.78 -12.84 9.82
C PRO A 106 20.13 -13.42 8.56
N PHE A 107 20.68 -14.53 8.06
CA PHE A 107 20.14 -15.26 6.91
C PHE A 107 18.66 -15.66 7.05
N LEU A 108 18.14 -15.67 8.25
CA LEU A 108 16.74 -15.99 8.56
C LEU A 108 15.78 -14.83 8.26
N TRP A 109 16.26 -13.59 8.20
CA TRP A 109 15.41 -12.41 8.03
C TRP A 109 14.51 -12.44 6.80
N PRO A 110 14.97 -12.78 5.57
CA PRO A 110 14.10 -12.88 4.40
C PRO A 110 12.95 -13.88 4.58
N PHE A 111 13.20 -15.00 5.26
CA PHE A 111 12.18 -16.01 5.52
C PHE A 111 11.14 -15.53 6.54
N ILE A 112 11.56 -14.86 7.59
CA ILE A 112 10.68 -14.23 8.57
C ILE A 112 9.86 -13.12 7.91
N ALA A 113 10.50 -12.31 7.06
CA ALA A 113 9.82 -11.24 6.32
C ALA A 113 8.73 -11.80 5.41
N LEU A 114 9.00 -12.86 4.66
CA LEU A 114 8.03 -13.52 3.81
C LEU A 114 6.91 -14.18 4.61
N ALA A 115 7.24 -14.91 5.68
CA ALA A 115 6.26 -15.53 6.54
C ALA A 115 5.31 -14.49 7.15
N THR A 116 5.85 -13.39 7.65
CA THR A 116 5.06 -12.27 8.20
C THR A 116 4.20 -11.62 7.14
N ALA A 117 4.75 -11.31 5.97
CA ALA A 117 4.02 -10.64 4.89
C ALA A 117 2.88 -11.52 4.37
N TYR A 118 3.11 -12.80 4.17
CA TYR A 118 2.10 -13.75 3.68
C TYR A 118 1.01 -14.00 4.71
N SER A 119 1.38 -14.21 5.97
CA SER A 119 0.41 -14.42 7.06
C SER A 119 -0.48 -13.19 7.22
N THR A 120 0.09 -11.98 7.15
CA THR A 120 -0.66 -10.73 7.24
C THR A 120 -1.60 -10.56 6.05
N GLU A 121 -1.14 -10.77 4.82
CA GLU A 121 -1.96 -10.63 3.62
C GLU A 121 -3.12 -11.63 3.60
N ILE A 122 -2.84 -12.90 3.90
CA ILE A 122 -3.88 -13.94 3.98
C ILE A 122 -4.85 -13.63 5.11
N GLY A 123 -4.36 -13.25 6.29
CA GLY A 123 -5.20 -12.90 7.44
C GLY A 123 -6.15 -11.73 7.15
N LEU A 124 -5.65 -10.66 6.55
CA LEU A 124 -6.46 -9.50 6.16
C LEU A 124 -7.46 -9.85 5.07
N GLU A 125 -7.10 -10.68 4.09
CA GLU A 125 -8.03 -11.15 3.06
C GLU A 125 -9.13 -12.03 3.65
N VAL A 126 -8.80 -12.97 4.55
CA VAL A 126 -9.78 -13.81 5.23
C VAL A 126 -10.73 -12.95 6.06
N LEU A 127 -10.20 -11.98 6.80
CA LEU A 127 -11.02 -11.03 7.58
C LEU A 127 -11.96 -10.22 6.68
N ALA A 128 -11.45 -9.70 5.57
CA ALA A 128 -12.26 -8.97 4.60
C ALA A 128 -13.31 -9.89 3.93
N ALA A 129 -12.94 -11.10 3.56
CA ALA A 129 -13.85 -12.09 2.98
C ALA A 129 -14.99 -12.44 3.94
N TRP A 130 -14.67 -12.60 5.23
CA TRP A 130 -15.66 -12.81 6.28
C TRP A 130 -16.59 -11.59 6.47
N ALA A 131 -16.00 -10.39 6.58
CA ALA A 131 -16.77 -9.15 6.78
C ALA A 131 -17.72 -8.84 5.61
N TYR A 132 -17.28 -9.07 4.37
CA TYR A 132 -18.07 -8.84 3.16
C TYR A 132 -18.86 -10.05 2.68
N LYS A 133 -18.87 -11.17 3.43
CA LYS A 133 -19.57 -12.43 3.12
C LYS A 133 -19.27 -12.96 1.70
N ARG A 134 -18.02 -12.90 1.29
CA ARG A 134 -17.51 -13.37 0.01
C ARG A 134 -16.44 -14.44 0.18
N PRO A 135 -16.19 -15.29 -0.81
CA PRO A 135 -15.03 -16.19 -0.74
C PRO A 135 -13.72 -15.38 -0.78
N PRO A 136 -12.65 -15.87 -0.10
CA PRO A 136 -11.32 -15.27 -0.22
C PRO A 136 -10.82 -15.25 -1.67
N ALA A 137 -10.11 -14.19 -2.07
CA ALA A 137 -9.68 -13.97 -3.46
C ALA A 137 -8.74 -15.05 -4.01
N PHE A 138 -8.04 -15.76 -3.15
CA PHE A 138 -7.15 -16.88 -3.54
C PHE A 138 -7.88 -18.22 -3.67
N ARG A 139 -9.13 -18.35 -3.18
CA ARG A 139 -9.88 -19.61 -3.20
C ARG A 139 -10.35 -19.96 -4.62
N GLY A 140 -10.19 -21.23 -5.01
CA GLY A 140 -10.67 -21.73 -6.31
C GLY A 140 -9.74 -21.47 -7.49
N ARG A 141 -8.58 -20.80 -7.29
CA ARG A 141 -7.62 -20.49 -8.36
C ARG A 141 -6.40 -21.42 -8.42
N GLY A 142 -6.36 -22.40 -7.54
CA GLY A 142 -5.23 -23.32 -7.40
C GLY A 142 -3.94 -22.65 -6.91
N PRO A 143 -2.80 -23.37 -6.92
CA PRO A 143 -1.53 -22.86 -6.41
C PRO A 143 -1.03 -21.60 -7.12
N ARG A 144 -1.29 -21.51 -8.44
CA ARG A 144 -0.92 -20.34 -9.25
C ARG A 144 -1.68 -19.07 -8.80
N GLY A 145 -2.98 -19.20 -8.54
CA GLY A 145 -3.79 -18.07 -8.09
C GLY A 145 -3.40 -17.59 -6.70
N LEU A 146 -3.00 -18.49 -5.80
CA LEU A 146 -2.44 -18.13 -4.51
C LEU A 146 -1.11 -17.39 -4.67
N PHE A 147 -0.22 -17.87 -5.53
CA PHE A 147 1.06 -17.21 -5.83
C PHE A 147 0.84 -15.78 -6.38
N GLU A 148 -0.05 -15.63 -7.37
CA GLU A 148 -0.38 -14.32 -7.94
C GLU A 148 -0.97 -13.36 -6.90
N PHE A 149 -1.80 -13.87 -5.99
CA PHE A 149 -2.36 -13.10 -4.88
C PHE A 149 -1.28 -12.62 -3.90
N LEU A 150 -0.27 -13.45 -3.63
CA LEU A 150 0.79 -13.15 -2.67
C LEU A 150 1.93 -12.28 -3.23
N LEU A 151 2.04 -12.10 -4.56
CA LEU A 151 3.12 -11.30 -5.18
C LEU A 151 3.30 -9.90 -4.57
N PRO A 152 2.24 -9.11 -4.33
CA PRO A 152 2.41 -7.79 -3.71
C PRO A 152 2.93 -7.86 -2.26
N ALA A 153 2.53 -8.88 -1.50
CA ALA A 153 3.02 -9.09 -0.14
C ALA A 153 4.48 -9.57 -0.15
N HIS A 154 4.84 -10.45 -1.09
CA HIS A 154 6.20 -10.90 -1.33
C HIS A 154 7.16 -9.73 -1.55
N ILE A 155 6.81 -8.85 -2.49
CA ILE A 155 7.59 -7.64 -2.77
C ILE A 155 7.69 -6.76 -1.52
N THR A 156 6.57 -6.54 -0.83
CA THR A 156 6.52 -5.67 0.35
C THR A 156 7.42 -6.19 1.47
N GLY A 157 7.34 -7.48 1.77
CA GLY A 157 8.15 -8.11 2.83
C GLY A 157 9.64 -8.09 2.54
N LEU A 158 10.05 -8.50 1.33
CA LEU A 158 11.45 -8.50 0.94
C LEU A 158 12.01 -7.08 0.79
N ALA A 159 11.21 -6.14 0.27
CA ALA A 159 11.63 -4.74 0.18
C ALA A 159 11.82 -4.11 1.57
N PHE A 160 10.93 -4.40 2.52
CA PHE A 160 11.10 -3.95 3.90
C PHE A 160 12.38 -4.51 4.51
N ASN A 161 12.61 -5.82 4.38
CA ASN A 161 13.82 -6.48 4.85
C ASN A 161 15.11 -5.89 4.24
N PHE A 162 15.07 -5.61 2.95
CA PHE A 162 16.18 -5.05 2.21
C PHE A 162 16.53 -3.60 2.60
N LEU A 163 15.53 -2.83 3.04
CA LEU A 163 15.66 -1.40 3.35
C LEU A 163 15.98 -1.10 4.81
N THR A 164 15.75 -2.05 5.72
CA THR A 164 15.90 -1.84 7.15
C THR A 164 17.06 -2.64 7.71
N PHE A 165 17.76 -2.06 8.66
CA PHE A 165 18.79 -2.70 9.44
C PHE A 165 18.32 -2.81 10.89
N ALA A 166 17.90 -4.01 11.27
CA ALA A 166 17.25 -4.27 12.55
C ALA A 166 18.15 -4.98 13.56
N HIS A 167 19.43 -5.18 13.24
CA HIS A 167 20.36 -5.95 14.06
C HIS A 167 19.77 -7.34 14.41
N ASP A 168 19.64 -7.63 15.70
CA ASP A 168 19.05 -8.84 16.25
C ASP A 168 17.55 -8.70 16.63
N LYS A 169 16.93 -7.55 16.35
CA LYS A 169 15.60 -7.22 16.84
C LYS A 169 14.50 -7.76 15.92
N LEU A 170 13.87 -8.85 16.35
CA LEU A 170 12.81 -9.53 15.59
C LEU A 170 11.50 -8.72 15.52
N TRP A 171 11.02 -8.21 16.66
CA TRP A 171 9.71 -7.56 16.76
C TRP A 171 9.53 -6.32 15.88
N PRO A 172 10.52 -5.41 15.76
CA PRO A 172 10.42 -4.29 14.84
C PRO A 172 10.26 -4.71 13.38
N VAL A 173 10.92 -5.79 12.96
CA VAL A 173 10.80 -6.33 11.60
C VAL A 173 9.38 -6.84 11.35
N ILE A 174 8.86 -7.67 12.27
CA ILE A 174 7.49 -8.18 12.18
C ILE A 174 6.49 -7.01 12.17
N PHE A 175 6.60 -6.09 13.12
CA PHE A 175 5.73 -4.92 13.21
C PHE A 175 5.75 -4.10 11.92
N GLY A 176 6.94 -3.73 11.43
CA GLY A 176 7.08 -2.90 10.24
C GLY A 176 6.48 -3.56 8.99
N ILE A 177 6.63 -4.88 8.85
CA ILE A 177 6.03 -5.63 7.74
C ILE A 177 4.52 -5.73 7.86
N VAL A 178 3.99 -5.94 9.07
CA VAL A 178 2.53 -5.93 9.32
C VAL A 178 1.94 -4.57 8.96
N VAL A 179 2.57 -3.47 9.38
CA VAL A 179 2.16 -2.11 9.02
C VAL A 179 2.26 -1.90 7.51
N ALA A 180 3.36 -2.31 6.88
CA ALA A 180 3.56 -2.17 5.44
C ALA A 180 2.46 -2.88 4.64
N VAL A 181 2.18 -4.14 4.93
CA VAL A 181 1.14 -4.93 4.26
C VAL A 181 -0.24 -4.37 4.59
N GLY A 182 -0.50 -4.03 5.87
CA GLY A 182 -1.78 -3.45 6.34
C GLY A 182 -2.12 -2.12 5.66
N THR A 183 -1.11 -1.32 5.32
CA THR A 183 -1.28 -0.03 4.61
C THR A 183 -2.09 -0.17 3.33
N LYS A 184 -1.91 -1.23 2.56
CA LYS A 184 -2.67 -1.50 1.33
C LYS A 184 -4.16 -1.71 1.59
N TRP A 185 -4.52 -2.14 2.78
CA TRP A 185 -5.90 -2.41 3.19
C TRP A 185 -6.59 -1.18 3.79
N VAL A 186 -5.85 -0.39 4.54
CA VAL A 186 -6.37 0.75 5.30
C VAL A 186 -6.29 2.06 4.51
N LEU A 187 -5.13 2.37 3.91
CA LEU A 187 -4.89 3.65 3.24
C LEU A 187 -5.30 3.58 1.76
N ARG A 188 -6.61 3.58 1.53
CA ARG A 188 -7.22 3.49 0.20
C ARG A 188 -8.09 4.70 -0.09
N ALA A 189 -8.15 5.08 -1.36
CA ALA A 189 -9.03 6.13 -1.86
C ALA A 189 -9.61 5.74 -3.23
N LYS A 190 -10.75 6.32 -3.58
CA LYS A 190 -11.37 6.17 -4.91
C LYS A 190 -10.62 7.06 -5.90
N ILE A 191 -9.73 6.47 -6.68
CA ILE A 191 -8.90 7.17 -7.67
C ILE A 191 -9.39 6.78 -9.06
N ASN A 192 -9.92 7.75 -9.82
CA ASN A 192 -10.48 7.52 -11.16
C ASN A 192 -11.52 6.38 -11.17
N GLY A 193 -12.46 6.41 -10.22
CA GLY A 193 -13.54 5.43 -10.13
C GLY A 193 -13.18 4.09 -9.48
N LYS A 194 -11.89 3.82 -9.21
CA LYS A 194 -11.42 2.54 -8.63
C LYS A 194 -10.80 2.74 -7.25
N MET A 195 -11.10 1.83 -6.31
CA MET A 195 -10.46 1.83 -5.00
C MET A 195 -9.00 1.37 -5.13
N ARG A 196 -8.07 2.25 -4.75
CA ARG A 196 -6.62 1.98 -4.79
C ARG A 196 -5.95 2.46 -3.52
N HIS A 197 -4.91 1.75 -3.08
CA HIS A 197 -4.02 2.28 -2.07
C HIS A 197 -3.19 3.41 -2.67
N PHE A 198 -2.97 4.47 -1.89
CA PHE A 198 -2.22 5.65 -2.33
C PHE A 198 -0.84 5.76 -1.70
N MET A 199 -0.56 4.93 -0.70
CA MET A 199 0.71 4.90 0.01
C MET A 199 1.57 3.74 -0.48
N ASN A 200 2.86 3.98 -0.74
CA ASN A 200 3.80 2.88 -1.01
C ASN A 200 3.95 2.03 0.26
N PRO A 201 3.61 0.73 0.21
CA PRO A 201 3.50 -0.09 1.41
C PRO A 201 4.82 -0.25 2.16
N SER A 202 5.88 -0.69 1.48
CA SER A 202 7.20 -0.90 2.10
C SER A 202 7.78 0.40 2.64
N ASN A 203 7.69 1.49 1.86
CA ASN A 203 8.18 2.81 2.29
C ASN A 203 7.46 3.32 3.54
N PHE A 204 6.15 3.18 3.60
CA PHE A 204 5.36 3.58 4.78
C PHE A 204 5.69 2.74 6.00
N GLY A 205 5.79 1.41 5.84
CA GLY A 205 6.18 0.51 6.92
C GLY A 205 7.56 0.84 7.49
N VAL A 206 8.53 1.16 6.61
CA VAL A 206 9.88 1.59 6.99
C VAL A 206 9.83 2.88 7.81
N VAL A 207 9.12 3.91 7.35
CA VAL A 207 9.02 5.20 8.08
C VAL A 207 8.35 5.00 9.44
N VAL A 208 7.24 4.27 9.51
CA VAL A 208 6.55 4.00 10.79
C VAL A 208 7.46 3.21 11.72
N CYS A 209 8.19 2.22 11.19
CA CYS A 209 9.15 1.45 12.00
C CYS A 209 10.24 2.34 12.60
N PHE A 210 10.82 3.26 11.83
CA PHE A 210 11.85 4.19 12.34
C PHE A 210 11.30 5.17 13.38
N LEU A 211 10.06 5.59 13.25
CA LEU A 211 9.43 6.49 14.23
C LEU A 211 9.08 5.77 15.54
N VAL A 212 8.69 4.51 15.47
CA VAL A 212 8.32 3.72 16.66
C VAL A 212 9.53 3.07 17.34
N PHE A 213 10.52 2.67 16.55
CA PHE A 213 11.71 1.97 17.04
C PHE A 213 12.99 2.72 16.67
N PRO A 214 13.43 3.68 17.49
CA PRO A 214 14.61 4.49 17.18
C PRO A 214 15.92 3.69 17.04
N MET A 215 15.93 2.43 17.52
CA MET A 215 17.09 1.53 17.38
C MET A 215 17.19 0.90 15.98
N ILE A 216 16.16 1.03 15.14
CA ILE A 216 16.17 0.51 13.78
C ILE A 216 16.64 1.59 12.83
N ALA A 217 17.54 1.24 11.94
CA ALA A 217 18.10 2.15 10.95
C ALA A 217 17.77 1.70 9.50
N VAL A 218 18.04 2.58 8.55
CA VAL A 218 18.11 2.22 7.12
C VAL A 218 19.33 1.34 6.93
N ALA A 219 19.21 0.30 6.11
CA ALA A 219 20.34 -0.50 5.67
C ALA A 219 21.41 0.42 5.04
N PRO A 220 22.64 0.42 5.57
CA PRO A 220 23.66 1.33 5.10
C PRO A 220 24.06 1.03 3.65
N PRO A 221 24.47 2.01 2.85
CA PRO A 221 24.83 1.79 1.45
C PRO A 221 25.92 0.73 1.24
N TYR A 222 26.93 0.69 2.10
CA TYR A 222 28.02 -0.30 2.01
C TYR A 222 27.55 -1.74 2.28
N HIS A 223 26.44 -1.93 2.97
CA HIS A 223 25.81 -3.22 3.21
C HIS A 223 25.54 -4.00 1.89
N PHE A 224 25.33 -3.29 0.80
CA PHE A 224 25.00 -3.90 -0.50
C PHE A 224 26.22 -4.35 -1.31
N THR A 225 27.42 -3.95 -0.91
CA THR A 225 28.65 -4.21 -1.67
C THR A 225 29.86 -4.53 -0.79
N GLU A 226 29.64 -4.96 0.46
CA GLU A 226 30.70 -5.14 1.44
C GLU A 226 31.76 -6.15 1.01
N TYR A 227 31.36 -7.26 0.39
CA TYR A 227 32.29 -8.28 -0.09
C TYR A 227 32.85 -7.99 -1.49
N ILE A 228 32.41 -6.91 -2.12
CA ILE A 228 32.79 -6.57 -3.49
C ILE A 228 33.53 -5.26 -3.48
N THR A 229 34.77 -5.28 -3.98
CA THR A 229 35.65 -4.10 -3.98
C THR A 229 36.09 -3.72 -5.40
N GLY A 230 36.52 -2.48 -5.57
CA GLY A 230 37.06 -1.97 -6.80
C GLY A 230 36.01 -1.75 -7.91
N PRO A 231 36.34 -1.98 -9.18
CA PRO A 231 35.43 -1.71 -10.29
C PRO A 231 34.14 -2.53 -10.26
N ALA A 232 34.13 -3.68 -9.61
CA ALA A 232 32.95 -4.55 -9.51
C ALA A 232 31.82 -3.91 -8.69
N ASP A 233 32.13 -3.08 -7.69
CA ASP A 233 31.15 -2.30 -6.93
C ASP A 233 30.36 -1.34 -7.85
N ALA A 234 31.06 -0.60 -8.70
CA ALA A 234 30.44 0.29 -9.66
C ALA A 234 29.55 -0.45 -10.68
N LEU A 235 29.93 -1.70 -11.07
CA LEU A 235 29.14 -2.51 -11.97
C LEU A 235 27.79 -2.92 -11.36
N ILE A 236 27.70 -3.15 -10.06
CA ILE A 236 26.45 -3.44 -9.38
C ILE A 236 25.50 -2.25 -9.47
N VAL A 237 25.98 -1.06 -9.12
CA VAL A 237 25.18 0.18 -9.20
C VAL A 237 24.72 0.45 -10.63
N LEU A 238 25.62 0.28 -11.61
CA LEU A 238 25.31 0.44 -13.04
C LEU A 238 24.28 -0.60 -13.51
N GLY A 239 24.42 -1.86 -13.12
CA GLY A 239 23.47 -2.93 -13.44
C GLY A 239 22.08 -2.65 -12.90
N LEU A 240 21.97 -2.18 -11.66
CA LEU A 240 20.73 -1.77 -11.04
C LEU A 240 20.10 -0.55 -11.73
N LEU A 241 20.91 0.44 -12.06
CA LEU A 241 20.45 1.60 -12.81
C LEU A 241 19.92 1.20 -14.20
N MET A 242 20.63 0.36 -14.93
CA MET A 242 20.22 -0.08 -16.27
C MET A 242 18.94 -0.92 -16.22
N THR A 243 18.86 -1.91 -15.34
CA THR A 243 17.70 -2.80 -15.23
C THR A 243 16.47 -2.04 -14.74
N GLY A 244 16.61 -1.17 -13.73
CA GLY A 244 15.54 -0.33 -13.23
C GLY A 244 15.06 0.69 -14.26
N THR A 245 15.96 1.36 -14.95
CA THR A 245 15.61 2.32 -16.00
C THR A 245 14.91 1.62 -17.17
N MET A 246 15.39 0.45 -17.59
CA MET A 246 14.75 -0.34 -18.64
C MET A 246 13.35 -0.80 -18.25
N LEU A 247 13.16 -1.23 -17.00
CA LEU A 247 11.85 -1.58 -16.44
C LEU A 247 10.89 -0.38 -16.52
N ASN A 248 11.37 0.80 -16.08
CA ASN A 248 10.57 2.01 -16.04
C ASN A 248 10.30 2.62 -17.43
N ALA A 249 11.21 2.46 -18.37
CA ALA A 249 11.02 2.95 -19.74
C ALA A 249 10.04 2.07 -20.55
N LYS A 250 10.13 0.74 -20.41
CA LYS A 250 9.41 -0.20 -21.28
C LYS A 250 8.11 -0.74 -20.66
N LEU A 251 8.10 -1.04 -19.37
CA LEU A 251 6.97 -1.72 -18.73
C LEU A 251 6.08 -0.77 -17.92
N THR A 252 6.65 0.07 -17.08
CA THR A 252 5.86 0.94 -16.21
C THR A 252 5.60 2.33 -16.78
N LEU A 253 6.35 2.74 -17.81
CA LEU A 253 6.26 4.05 -18.48
C LEU A 253 6.38 5.23 -17.49
N LYS A 254 7.29 5.14 -16.52
CA LYS A 254 7.50 6.13 -15.45
C LYS A 254 8.66 7.11 -15.70
N MET A 255 9.23 7.12 -16.90
CA MET A 255 10.33 8.04 -17.21
C MET A 255 10.02 9.52 -16.98
N PRO A 256 8.81 10.06 -17.29
CA PRO A 256 8.49 11.45 -16.96
C PRO A 256 8.56 11.76 -15.46
N LEU A 257 8.18 10.80 -14.62
CA LEU A 257 8.26 10.92 -13.16
C LEU A 257 9.73 10.93 -12.70
N ILE A 258 10.54 9.99 -13.21
CA ILE A 258 11.96 9.89 -12.88
C ILE A 258 12.69 11.17 -13.24
N MET A 259 12.50 11.69 -14.46
CA MET A 259 13.17 12.91 -14.91
C MET A 259 12.78 14.13 -14.06
N ALA A 260 11.51 14.24 -13.68
CA ALA A 260 11.04 15.31 -12.82
C ALA A 260 11.59 15.18 -11.38
N TRP A 261 11.64 13.96 -10.85
CA TRP A 261 12.24 13.68 -9.53
C TRP A 261 13.72 14.02 -9.50
N VAL A 262 14.51 13.50 -10.46
CA VAL A 262 15.94 13.73 -10.57
C VAL A 262 16.24 15.23 -10.77
N GLY A 263 15.49 15.90 -11.66
CA GLY A 263 15.62 17.34 -11.90
C GLY A 263 15.32 18.18 -10.66
N ALA A 264 14.23 17.87 -9.93
CA ALA A 264 13.87 18.57 -8.70
C ALA A 264 14.86 18.29 -7.57
N PHE A 265 15.39 17.06 -7.50
CA PHE A 265 16.45 16.70 -6.55
C PHE A 265 17.73 17.50 -6.82
N ALA A 266 18.16 17.60 -8.06
CA ALA A 266 19.33 18.40 -8.41
C ALA A 266 19.09 19.90 -8.13
N LEU A 267 17.92 20.41 -8.51
CA LEU A 267 17.57 21.82 -8.27
C LEU A 267 17.58 22.18 -6.79
N GLN A 268 16.99 21.34 -5.91
CA GLN A 268 17.00 21.61 -4.47
C GLN A 268 18.43 21.61 -3.89
N ALA A 269 19.33 20.74 -4.38
CA ALA A 269 20.73 20.71 -3.94
C ALA A 269 21.46 22.01 -4.31
N ILE A 270 21.23 22.50 -5.53
CA ILE A 270 21.77 23.77 -6.01
C ILE A 270 21.21 24.94 -5.17
N VAL A 271 19.88 25.03 -5.05
CA VAL A 271 19.21 26.13 -4.32
C VAL A 271 19.67 26.17 -2.86
N ARG A 272 19.76 25.03 -2.16
CA ARG A 272 20.24 24.98 -0.78
C ARG A 272 21.70 25.43 -0.65
N GLY A 273 22.58 25.01 -1.56
CA GLY A 273 23.98 25.43 -1.55
C GLY A 273 24.18 26.90 -1.94
N LEU A 274 23.23 27.52 -2.67
CA LEU A 274 23.27 28.97 -2.94
C LEU A 274 22.75 29.80 -1.76
N ILE A 275 21.80 29.28 -1.00
CA ILE A 275 21.21 29.97 0.17
C ILE A 275 22.13 29.85 1.38
N GLU A 276 22.68 28.67 1.62
CA GLU A 276 23.52 28.36 2.81
C GLU A 276 24.96 28.07 2.37
N PRO A 277 25.90 28.98 2.55
CA PRO A 277 27.29 28.83 2.07
C PRO A 277 28.03 27.64 2.64
N ASN A 278 27.59 27.12 3.79
CA ASN A 278 28.19 25.95 4.42
C ASN A 278 27.74 24.61 3.78
N ILE A 279 26.77 24.66 2.88
CA ILE A 279 26.26 23.48 2.17
C ILE A 279 26.96 23.34 0.81
N SER A 280 27.70 22.27 0.63
CA SER A 280 28.33 21.97 -0.66
C SER A 280 27.29 21.53 -1.69
N ILE A 281 27.16 22.28 -2.79
CA ILE A 281 26.33 21.89 -3.94
C ILE A 281 26.79 20.54 -4.49
N LEU A 282 28.09 20.36 -4.66
CA LEU A 282 28.66 19.10 -5.18
C LEU A 282 28.38 17.94 -4.23
N GLY A 283 28.47 18.16 -2.91
CA GLY A 283 28.12 17.18 -1.90
C GLY A 283 26.64 16.78 -1.98
N GLY A 284 25.75 17.75 -2.16
CA GLY A 284 24.31 17.49 -2.37
C GLY A 284 24.01 16.68 -3.65
N LEU A 285 24.72 16.97 -4.73
CA LEU A 285 24.57 16.27 -6.01
C LEU A 285 25.20 14.86 -5.98
N SER A 286 26.29 14.68 -5.23
CA SER A 286 26.97 13.37 -5.15
C SER A 286 26.10 12.26 -4.58
N VAL A 287 25.07 12.59 -3.80
CA VAL A 287 24.06 11.62 -3.32
C VAL A 287 23.40 10.86 -4.46
N MET A 288 23.29 11.49 -5.65
CA MET A 288 22.66 10.87 -6.84
C MET A 288 23.47 9.69 -7.39
N THR A 289 24.74 9.59 -7.06
CA THR A 289 25.61 8.48 -7.50
C THR A 289 25.54 7.27 -6.58
N GLY A 290 24.92 7.42 -5.41
CA GLY A 290 24.82 6.37 -4.40
C GLY A 290 23.76 5.32 -4.74
N LEU A 291 24.02 4.09 -4.29
CA LEU A 291 23.12 2.95 -4.48
C LEU A 291 21.72 3.22 -3.94
N ALA A 292 21.61 3.83 -2.77
CA ALA A 292 20.32 4.16 -2.15
C ALA A 292 19.46 5.08 -3.02
N PHE A 293 20.07 6.09 -3.66
CA PHE A 293 19.37 6.99 -4.59
C PHE A 293 18.91 6.25 -5.84
N VAL A 294 19.75 5.38 -6.39
CA VAL A 294 19.43 4.57 -7.58
C VAL A 294 18.26 3.62 -7.30
N LEU A 295 18.29 2.93 -6.18
CA LEU A 295 17.22 2.04 -5.74
C LEU A 295 15.91 2.80 -5.47
N PHE A 296 15.98 3.91 -4.76
CA PHE A 296 14.82 4.76 -4.51
C PHE A 296 14.20 5.26 -5.82
N THR A 297 15.03 5.76 -6.73
CA THR A 297 14.60 6.31 -8.02
C THR A 297 13.92 5.27 -8.90
N ASN A 298 14.48 4.07 -8.99
CA ASN A 298 14.00 3.07 -9.94
C ASN A 298 12.91 2.13 -9.39
N TYR A 299 12.86 1.93 -8.07
CA TYR A 299 12.02 0.89 -7.48
C TYR A 299 11.04 1.38 -6.42
N MET A 300 11.26 2.57 -5.82
CA MET A 300 10.37 3.07 -4.77
C MET A 300 9.48 4.22 -5.25
N VAL A 301 10.07 5.29 -5.77
CA VAL A 301 9.31 6.46 -6.24
C VAL A 301 8.48 6.16 -7.48
N THR A 302 8.81 5.10 -8.20
CA THR A 302 8.15 4.67 -9.45
C THR A 302 7.10 3.58 -9.26
N ASP A 303 6.79 3.18 -8.02
CA ASP A 303 5.82 2.11 -7.75
C ASP A 303 4.51 2.32 -8.54
N PRO A 304 4.15 1.38 -9.45
CA PRO A 304 2.98 1.52 -10.30
C PRO A 304 1.66 1.51 -9.53
N GLY A 305 1.65 0.92 -8.34
CA GLY A 305 0.46 0.82 -7.48
C GLY A 305 0.03 2.16 -6.93
N THR A 306 0.98 3.03 -6.62
CA THR A 306 0.75 4.28 -5.88
C THR A 306 0.98 5.54 -6.69
N THR A 307 1.68 5.46 -7.82
CA THR A 307 2.03 6.62 -8.66
C THR A 307 1.02 6.88 -9.79
N PRO A 308 0.87 8.14 -10.23
CA PRO A 308 -0.05 8.49 -11.30
C PRO A 308 0.38 7.91 -12.66
N SER A 309 -0.60 7.72 -13.58
CA SER A 309 -0.36 7.18 -14.92
C SER A 309 -0.16 8.28 -15.97
N GLY A 310 -0.80 9.46 -15.83
CA GLY A 310 -0.72 10.55 -16.80
C GLY A 310 0.62 11.29 -16.75
N LYS A 311 1.20 11.65 -17.89
CA LYS A 311 2.51 12.31 -17.98
C LYS A 311 2.61 13.57 -17.11
N LYS A 312 1.62 14.49 -17.20
CA LYS A 312 1.59 15.73 -16.39
C LYS A 312 1.56 15.42 -14.89
N GLN A 313 0.73 14.47 -14.50
CA GLN A 313 0.61 14.04 -13.09
C GLN A 313 1.89 13.37 -12.60
N GLN A 314 2.58 12.60 -13.45
CA GLN A 314 3.88 12.00 -13.14
C GLN A 314 4.94 13.07 -12.86
N ILE A 315 5.01 14.10 -13.73
CA ILE A 315 5.95 15.22 -13.55
C ILE A 315 5.66 15.95 -12.24
N MET A 316 4.39 16.28 -11.99
CA MET A 316 4.01 16.95 -10.74
C MET A 316 4.37 16.10 -9.52
N PHE A 317 4.08 14.79 -9.55
CA PHE A 317 4.39 13.89 -8.45
C PHE A 317 5.90 13.80 -8.20
N GLY A 318 6.70 13.54 -9.24
CA GLY A 318 8.16 13.45 -9.13
C GLY A 318 8.79 14.76 -8.63
N ALA A 319 8.38 15.89 -9.17
CA ALA A 319 8.83 17.20 -8.72
C ALA A 319 8.45 17.47 -7.26
N SER A 320 7.20 17.12 -6.86
CA SER A 320 6.77 17.28 -5.46
C SER A 320 7.61 16.46 -4.48
N VAL A 321 7.98 15.23 -4.84
CA VAL A 321 8.86 14.39 -4.00
C VAL A 321 10.24 15.04 -3.88
N GLY A 322 10.82 15.58 -4.97
CA GLY A 322 12.11 16.24 -4.94
C GLY A 322 12.10 17.55 -4.12
N ILE A 323 11.06 18.36 -4.25
CA ILE A 323 10.88 19.57 -3.44
C ILE A 323 10.72 19.20 -1.96
N MET A 324 9.87 18.22 -1.66
CA MET A 324 9.66 17.76 -0.28
C MET A 324 10.93 17.20 0.34
N TYR A 325 11.73 16.47 -0.43
CA TYR A 325 13.04 16.02 0.02
C TYR A 325 13.93 17.21 0.40
N GLY A 326 13.96 18.27 -0.41
CA GLY A 326 14.67 19.50 -0.09
C GLY A 326 14.22 20.15 1.23
N VAL A 327 12.90 20.21 1.45
CA VAL A 327 12.30 20.73 2.69
C VAL A 327 12.70 19.88 3.90
N VAL A 328 12.52 18.57 3.82
CA VAL A 328 12.87 17.63 4.90
C VAL A 328 14.35 17.71 5.25
N THR A 329 15.20 17.82 4.23
CA THR A 329 16.64 17.94 4.43
C THR A 329 17.02 19.31 5.03
N ALA A 330 16.36 20.40 4.62
CA ALA A 330 16.57 21.73 5.20
C ALA A 330 16.13 21.79 6.67
N LEU A 331 15.14 21.00 7.06
CA LEU A 331 14.71 20.84 8.46
C LEU A 331 15.59 19.86 9.26
N HIS A 332 16.69 19.36 8.68
CA HIS A 332 17.60 18.39 9.30
C HIS A 332 16.91 17.09 9.75
N ILE A 333 15.84 16.69 9.08
CA ILE A 333 15.11 15.45 9.37
C ILE A 333 15.82 14.28 8.69
N SER A 334 16.18 13.27 9.48
CA SER A 334 16.79 12.03 9.00
C SER A 334 15.83 11.25 8.07
N TYR A 335 16.38 10.36 7.25
CA TYR A 335 15.60 9.49 6.35
C TYR A 335 14.78 10.26 5.30
N GLY A 336 15.28 11.39 4.82
CA GLY A 336 14.57 12.35 3.96
C GLY A 336 13.91 11.75 2.73
N LEU A 337 14.52 10.76 2.06
CA LEU A 337 13.95 10.08 0.89
C LEU A 337 12.62 9.39 1.22
N PHE A 338 12.60 8.63 2.30
CA PHE A 338 11.42 7.85 2.74
C PHE A 338 10.31 8.78 3.21
N ILE A 339 10.64 9.78 4.04
CA ILE A 339 9.68 10.74 4.60
C ILE A 339 9.08 11.61 3.48
N ALA A 340 9.88 12.11 2.54
CA ALA A 340 9.39 12.89 1.43
C ALA A 340 8.34 12.14 0.61
N LEU A 341 8.57 10.87 0.31
CA LEU A 341 7.63 10.03 -0.42
C LEU A 341 6.34 9.79 0.39
N VAL A 342 6.45 9.52 1.70
CA VAL A 342 5.27 9.34 2.58
C VAL A 342 4.43 10.60 2.62
N VAL A 343 5.04 11.78 2.79
CA VAL A 343 4.33 13.06 2.85
C VAL A 343 3.60 13.35 1.53
N VAL A 344 4.27 13.19 0.40
CA VAL A 344 3.65 13.44 -0.92
C VAL A 344 2.54 12.44 -1.23
N CYS A 345 2.75 11.16 -0.94
CA CYS A 345 1.70 10.15 -1.09
C CYS A 345 0.52 10.40 -0.15
N GLY A 346 0.79 10.80 1.11
CA GLY A 346 -0.21 11.16 2.09
C GLY A 346 -1.04 12.37 1.67
N ALA A 347 -0.39 13.46 1.25
CA ALA A 347 -1.07 14.65 0.74
C ALA A 347 -1.97 14.33 -0.46
N ARG A 348 -1.48 13.49 -1.38
CA ARG A 348 -2.28 13.00 -2.50
C ARG A 348 -3.46 12.13 -2.04
N GLY A 349 -3.28 11.29 -1.04
CA GLY A 349 -4.34 10.47 -0.45
C GLY A 349 -5.43 11.33 0.20
N VAL A 350 -5.04 12.33 1.00
CA VAL A 350 -5.93 13.31 1.60
C VAL A 350 -6.73 14.07 0.53
N TYR A 351 -6.07 14.52 -0.54
CA TYR A 351 -6.76 15.16 -1.66
C TYR A 351 -7.88 14.27 -2.24
N TRP A 352 -7.61 12.98 -2.46
CA TRP A 352 -8.61 12.06 -2.99
C TRP A 352 -9.72 11.75 -1.98
N TRP A 353 -9.43 11.70 -0.68
CA TRP A 353 -10.44 11.55 0.36
C TRP A 353 -11.37 12.76 0.43
N VAL A 354 -10.79 13.98 0.46
CA VAL A 354 -11.58 15.22 0.47
C VAL A 354 -12.46 15.30 -0.76
N ARG A 355 -11.90 14.99 -1.93
CA ARG A 355 -12.67 14.95 -3.18
C ARG A 355 -13.79 13.91 -3.14
N GLY A 356 -13.53 12.72 -2.64
CA GLY A 356 -14.54 11.66 -2.50
C GLY A 356 -15.67 12.06 -1.54
N ILE A 357 -15.33 12.73 -0.43
CA ILE A 357 -16.30 13.29 0.50
C ILE A 357 -17.14 14.39 -0.18
N ALA A 358 -16.52 15.30 -0.91
CA ALA A 358 -17.22 16.37 -1.62
C ALA A 358 -18.19 15.80 -2.69
N GLU A 359 -17.76 14.81 -3.46
CA GLU A 359 -18.61 14.11 -4.44
C GLU A 359 -19.82 13.43 -3.75
N TRP A 360 -19.60 12.79 -2.60
CA TRP A 360 -20.66 12.15 -1.83
C TRP A 360 -21.66 13.18 -1.24
N TRP A 361 -21.19 14.34 -0.77
CA TRP A 361 -22.06 15.43 -0.30
C TRP A 361 -22.86 16.03 -1.45
N GLY A 362 -22.26 16.25 -2.61
CA GLY A 362 -22.95 16.76 -3.80
C GLY A 362 -24.06 15.83 -4.29
N GLN A 363 -23.85 14.53 -4.23
CA GLN A 363 -24.87 13.53 -4.59
C GLN A 363 -26.05 13.46 -3.61
N ARG A 364 -25.88 13.84 -2.35
CA ARG A 364 -26.97 13.90 -1.35
C ARG A 364 -27.94 15.04 -1.60
N GLY A 365 -27.51 16.12 -2.25
CA GLY A 365 -28.34 17.27 -2.62
C GLY A 365 -29.00 17.12 -3.99
N ALA A 366 -28.56 16.19 -4.82
CA ALA A 366 -29.20 15.89 -6.09
C ALA A 366 -30.41 15.00 -5.83
N THR A 367 -31.62 15.49 -6.10
CA THR A 367 -32.81 14.66 -6.22
C THR A 367 -32.48 13.52 -7.18
N PRO A 368 -32.76 12.25 -6.85
CA PRO A 368 -32.56 11.19 -7.82
C PRO A 368 -33.33 11.54 -9.07
N ALA A 369 -32.64 11.60 -10.22
CA ALA A 369 -33.30 11.72 -11.49
C ALA A 369 -34.34 10.59 -11.52
N VAL A 370 -35.62 10.96 -11.60
CA VAL A 370 -36.68 9.99 -11.80
C VAL A 370 -36.32 9.32 -13.11
N GLU A 371 -35.89 8.08 -13.05
CA GLU A 371 -35.75 7.23 -14.22
C GLU A 371 -37.12 7.23 -14.87
N GLN A 372 -37.27 7.98 -15.97
CA GLN A 372 -38.51 7.92 -16.75
C GLN A 372 -38.71 6.47 -17.14
N PRO A 373 -39.87 5.91 -16.87
CA PRO A 373 -40.16 4.55 -17.33
C PRO A 373 -39.88 4.50 -18.83
N VAL A 374 -38.99 3.60 -19.23
CA VAL A 374 -38.72 3.32 -20.63
C VAL A 374 -40.09 2.98 -21.24
N VAL A 375 -40.63 3.90 -22.05
CA VAL A 375 -41.87 3.69 -22.73
C VAL A 375 -41.61 2.54 -23.70
N ALA A 376 -42.43 1.49 -23.64
CA ALA A 376 -42.25 0.24 -24.39
C ALA A 376 -42.21 0.44 -25.92
N ASP A 377 -42.49 1.64 -26.43
CA ASP A 377 -42.47 1.98 -27.85
C ASP A 377 -41.04 2.01 -28.47
N ASP A 378 -39.97 2.12 -27.67
CA ASP A 378 -38.62 2.11 -28.23
C ASP A 378 -38.05 0.69 -28.45
N LEU A 379 -38.70 -0.33 -27.90
CA LEU A 379 -38.27 -1.73 -28.06
C LEU A 379 -38.65 -2.32 -29.44
N ASP A 380 -39.70 -1.80 -30.08
CA ASP A 380 -40.14 -2.27 -31.40
C ASP A 380 -39.35 -1.64 -32.57
N ALA A 381 -38.62 -0.54 -32.33
CA ALA A 381 -37.83 0.13 -33.37
C ALA A 381 -36.46 -0.55 -33.62
N ASP A 382 -35.92 -1.26 -32.63
CA ASP A 382 -34.62 -1.96 -32.76
C ASP A 382 -34.76 -3.38 -33.34
N ILE A 383 -35.95 -3.96 -33.29
CA ILE A 383 -36.22 -5.30 -33.88
C ILE A 383 -36.45 -5.23 -35.42
N ALA A 384 -36.78 -4.05 -35.95
CA ALA A 384 -37.05 -3.85 -37.38
C ALA A 384 -35.82 -3.58 -38.26
N ARG A 385 -34.60 -3.55 -37.69
CA ARG A 385 -33.36 -3.45 -38.44
C ARG A 385 -32.77 -4.84 -38.70
N GLU A 386 -33.27 -5.52 -39.73
CA GLU A 386 -32.58 -6.68 -40.30
C GLU A 386 -31.19 -6.25 -40.81
N PRO A 387 -30.16 -7.05 -40.57
CA PRO A 387 -28.84 -6.75 -41.11
C PRO A 387 -28.84 -7.01 -42.62
N GLU A 388 -28.50 -5.97 -43.39
CA GLU A 388 -28.26 -6.09 -44.85
C GLU A 388 -27.19 -7.18 -45.13
N PRO A 389 -27.42 -8.06 -46.10
CA PRO A 389 -26.44 -9.08 -46.43
C PRO A 389 -25.16 -8.44 -47.03
N ALA A 390 -24.03 -8.81 -46.47
CA ALA A 390 -22.73 -8.42 -46.96
C ALA A 390 -22.56 -8.82 -48.42
N LYS A 391 -22.42 -7.82 -49.30
CA LYS A 391 -22.04 -8.04 -50.70
C LYS A 391 -20.62 -8.55 -50.76
N GLU A 392 -20.50 -9.79 -51.15
CA GLU A 392 -19.30 -10.47 -51.58
C GLU A 392 -18.68 -9.71 -52.78
N ALA A 393 -17.55 -9.03 -52.55
CA ALA A 393 -16.77 -8.45 -53.61
C ALA A 393 -15.76 -9.47 -54.10
N ALA A 394 -16.16 -10.27 -55.04
CA ALA A 394 -15.27 -10.93 -55.97
C ALA A 394 -14.72 -9.88 -56.94
N ARG A 395 -13.39 -9.71 -56.96
CA ARG A 395 -12.60 -9.42 -58.17
C ARG A 395 -11.10 -9.32 -57.86
N SER A 396 -10.41 -10.20 -58.56
CA SER A 396 -9.06 -10.27 -59.08
C SER A 396 -7.90 -10.19 -58.11
#